data_ec5fd572589ec5ad4c72db56d9a5773c
#
_entry.id   ec5fd572589ec5ad4c72db56d9a5773c
#
_cell.length_a   1.000
_cell.length_b   1.000
_cell.length_c   1.000
_cell.angle_alpha   90.00
_cell.angle_beta   90.00
_cell.angle_gamma   90.00
#
_symmetry.space_group_name_H-M   'P 1'
#
loop_
_entity.id
_entity.type
_entity.pdbx_description
1 polymer ?
#
loop_
_entity_poly.entity_id
_entity_poly.type
_entity_poly.pdbx_seq_one_letter_code
_entity_poly.pdbx_strand_id
1 'polypeptide(L)'
;FLAEAYELTDPNFDGRVTVPVLWDKEARRIVNNCEDDICRMFSDAFRGLAKSQKIDLFPKDIVAEQEKLSDFVYEKINNGVYKAGFTTRQRVYERACKQLFDALDELEARLAKSRYLFGNRIVETDWRLFCTLVRFDIVYYIHFKCSLRRIIDYHNLQGYLADLYQHDGIAETVNFDHIKRHYYLTHEKINPSRIVPIGPILDLKGEHDRARLGAG
;
A
#
# COMPACT_ATOMS: atom_id res chain seq x y z
N PHE A 1 -21.82 7.94 9.69
CA PHE A 1 -20.87 7.94 8.56
C PHE A 1 -19.56 8.61 8.95
N LEU A 2 -18.46 8.38 8.17
CA LEU A 2 -17.16 8.99 8.47
C LEU A 2 -17.22 10.53 8.45
N ALA A 3 -18.04 11.12 7.59
CA ALA A 3 -18.26 12.57 7.54
C ALA A 3 -18.68 13.15 8.90
N GLU A 4 -19.52 12.45 9.63
CA GLU A 4 -19.97 12.87 10.98
C GLU A 4 -18.80 13.01 11.97
N ALA A 5 -17.75 12.17 11.83
CA ALA A 5 -16.56 12.29 12.68
C ALA A 5 -15.76 13.57 12.38
N TYR A 6 -15.72 13.98 11.11
CA TYR A 6 -15.09 15.25 10.71
C TYR A 6 -15.89 16.44 11.22
N GLU A 7 -17.22 16.43 11.05
CA GLU A 7 -18.14 17.48 11.52
C GLU A 7 -18.16 17.61 13.07
N LEU A 8 -18.07 16.47 13.79
CA LEU A 8 -17.95 16.49 15.25
C LEU A 8 -16.61 17.07 15.71
N THR A 9 -15.57 16.95 14.91
CA THR A 9 -14.23 17.48 15.22
C THR A 9 -14.15 18.98 14.92
N ASP A 10 -14.67 19.37 13.75
CA ASP A 10 -14.76 20.75 13.29
C ASP A 10 -16.13 20.98 12.62
N PRO A 11 -17.06 21.67 13.29
CA PRO A 11 -18.38 21.96 12.72
C PRO A 11 -18.37 22.77 11.41
N ASN A 12 -17.25 23.41 11.08
CA ASN A 12 -17.09 24.16 9.84
C ASN A 12 -16.22 23.41 8.81
N PHE A 13 -16.02 22.10 8.97
CA PHE A 13 -15.21 21.32 8.07
C PHE A 13 -15.78 21.32 6.64
N ASP A 14 -15.04 21.90 5.71
CA ASP A 14 -15.36 21.97 4.27
C ASP A 14 -14.41 21.15 3.40
N GLY A 15 -13.51 20.40 4.04
CA GLY A 15 -12.47 19.61 3.41
C GLY A 15 -12.97 18.27 2.87
N ARG A 16 -12.03 17.52 2.31
CA ARG A 16 -12.30 16.15 1.83
C ARG A 16 -12.26 15.15 2.98
N VAL A 17 -13.31 14.37 3.14
CA VAL A 17 -13.36 13.22 4.06
C VAL A 17 -12.46 12.11 3.53
N THR A 18 -11.44 11.74 4.31
CA THR A 18 -10.42 10.75 3.93
C THR A 18 -10.21 9.71 5.05
N VAL A 19 -9.56 8.62 4.71
CA VAL A 19 -9.03 7.61 5.62
C VAL A 19 -7.51 7.53 5.44
N PRO A 20 -6.74 7.13 6.48
CA PRO A 20 -7.16 6.70 7.81
C PRO A 20 -7.63 7.83 8.71
N VAL A 21 -8.26 7.47 9.82
CA VAL A 21 -8.67 8.39 10.89
C VAL A 21 -8.40 7.74 12.24
N LEU A 22 -7.61 8.38 13.07
CA LEU A 22 -7.48 8.02 14.48
C LEU A 22 -8.51 8.80 15.29
N TRP A 23 -9.45 8.08 15.91
CA TRP A 23 -10.58 8.63 16.64
C TRP A 23 -10.43 8.46 18.15
N ASP A 24 -10.56 9.55 18.90
CA ASP A 24 -10.72 9.51 20.35
C ASP A 24 -12.19 9.32 20.71
N LYS A 25 -12.50 8.18 21.34
CA LYS A 25 -13.87 7.82 21.70
C LYS A 25 -14.42 8.65 22.88
N GLU A 26 -13.55 9.06 23.80
CA GLU A 26 -13.92 9.84 24.98
C GLU A 26 -14.13 11.31 24.61
N ALA A 27 -13.14 11.91 23.95
CA ALA A 27 -13.23 13.29 23.48
C ALA A 27 -14.13 13.45 22.25
N ARG A 28 -14.54 12.36 21.60
CA ARG A 28 -15.40 12.30 20.41
C ARG A 28 -14.90 13.22 19.29
N ARG A 29 -13.62 13.08 18.97
CA ARG A 29 -12.98 13.87 17.91
C ARG A 29 -11.88 13.08 17.21
N ILE A 30 -11.53 13.52 16.01
CA ILE A 30 -10.37 13.04 15.27
C ILE A 30 -9.10 13.57 15.95
N VAL A 31 -8.19 12.67 16.28
CA VAL A 31 -6.85 13.00 16.81
C VAL A 31 -5.90 13.32 15.67
N ASN A 32 -5.93 12.46 14.64
CA ASN A 32 -5.07 12.60 13.47
C ASN A 32 -5.70 11.86 12.27
N ASN A 33 -5.45 12.33 11.07
CA ASN A 33 -5.86 11.70 9.81
C ASN A 33 -4.69 11.59 8.79
N CYS A 34 -3.48 11.83 9.24
CA CYS A 34 -2.26 11.56 8.45
C CYS A 34 -1.80 10.12 8.69
N GLU A 35 -1.69 9.33 7.63
CA GLU A 35 -1.30 7.93 7.72
C GLU A 35 0.09 7.74 8.32
N ASP A 36 1.06 8.60 7.97
CA ASP A 36 2.42 8.54 8.47
C ASP A 36 2.49 8.81 9.98
N ASP A 37 1.79 9.85 10.43
CA ASP A 37 1.71 10.18 11.85
C ASP A 37 1.07 9.06 12.65
N ILE A 38 -0.05 8.50 12.15
CA ILE A 38 -0.76 7.41 12.81
C ILE A 38 0.15 6.16 12.93
N CYS A 39 0.89 5.80 11.86
CA CYS A 39 1.82 4.68 11.90
C CYS A 39 2.95 4.93 12.92
N ARG A 40 3.50 6.15 12.98
CA ARG A 40 4.50 6.55 13.98
C ARG A 40 3.92 6.54 15.41
N MET A 41 2.71 7.04 15.61
CA MET A 41 2.02 7.02 16.91
C MET A 41 1.84 5.58 17.43
N PHE A 42 1.45 4.63 16.56
CA PHE A 42 1.36 3.22 16.94
C PHE A 42 2.72 2.60 17.27
N SER A 43 3.77 3.00 16.56
CA SER A 43 5.12 2.47 16.79
C SER A 43 5.80 3.04 18.02
N ASP A 44 5.55 4.32 18.35
CA ASP A 44 6.19 5.03 19.45
C ASP A 44 5.26 5.33 20.63
N ALA A 45 4.29 6.22 20.44
CA ALA A 45 3.45 6.71 21.54
C ALA A 45 2.61 5.59 22.19
N PHE A 46 2.14 4.63 21.40
CA PHE A 46 1.34 3.49 21.86
C PHE A 46 2.16 2.21 22.07
N ARG A 47 3.48 2.27 21.94
CA ARG A 47 4.37 1.12 22.07
C ARG A 47 4.20 0.39 23.41
N GLY A 48 3.97 1.13 24.49
CA GLY A 48 3.72 0.57 25.82
C GLY A 48 2.44 -0.27 25.94
N LEU A 49 1.50 -0.14 25.01
CA LEU A 49 0.25 -0.90 24.94
C LEU A 49 0.38 -2.16 24.06
N ALA A 50 1.48 -2.29 23.32
CA ALA A 50 1.70 -3.43 22.42
C ALA A 50 1.96 -4.71 23.21
N LYS A 51 1.36 -5.83 22.75
CA LYS A 51 1.61 -7.16 23.32
C LYS A 51 3.06 -7.64 23.09
N SER A 52 3.70 -7.14 22.05
CA SER A 52 5.10 -7.41 21.73
C SER A 52 5.77 -6.12 21.27
N GLN A 53 6.98 -5.87 21.78
CA GLN A 53 7.80 -4.71 21.40
C GLN A 53 8.97 -5.11 20.48
N LYS A 54 8.92 -6.30 19.88
CA LYS A 54 10.01 -6.84 19.07
C LYS A 54 10.11 -6.22 17.68
N ILE A 55 9.01 -5.63 17.18
CA ILE A 55 8.95 -5.06 15.83
C ILE A 55 9.26 -3.58 15.93
N ASP A 56 10.29 -3.15 15.22
CA ASP A 56 10.66 -1.74 15.03
C ASP A 56 10.49 -1.39 13.55
N LEU A 57 9.40 -0.67 13.25
CA LEU A 57 9.08 -0.27 11.89
C LEU A 57 9.78 1.02 11.44
N PHE A 58 10.40 1.75 12.37
CA PHE A 58 11.11 3.01 12.10
C PHE A 58 12.49 3.01 12.78
N PRO A 59 13.42 2.09 12.37
CA PRO A 59 14.73 1.97 12.98
C PRO A 59 15.54 3.25 12.82
N LYS A 60 16.09 3.76 13.92
CA LYS A 60 16.81 5.05 13.96
C LYS A 60 18.06 5.08 13.11
N ASP A 61 18.69 3.92 12.90
CA ASP A 61 19.92 3.78 12.12
C ASP A 61 19.73 3.96 10.61
N ILE A 62 18.48 3.86 10.12
CA ILE A 62 18.16 4.00 8.69
C ILE A 62 17.05 5.01 8.40
N VAL A 63 16.67 5.84 9.37
CA VAL A 63 15.51 6.72 9.26
C VAL A 63 15.56 7.62 8.02
N ALA A 64 16.70 8.23 7.73
CA ALA A 64 16.85 9.14 6.60
C ALA A 64 16.74 8.42 5.23
N GLU A 65 17.29 7.20 5.12
CA GLU A 65 17.18 6.37 3.94
C GLU A 65 15.76 5.81 3.79
N GLN A 66 15.13 5.46 4.91
CA GLN A 66 13.75 4.98 4.92
C GLN A 66 12.79 6.08 4.47
N GLU A 67 12.94 7.32 4.95
CA GLU A 67 12.12 8.45 4.52
C GLU A 67 12.24 8.70 3.02
N LYS A 68 13.44 8.74 2.47
CA LYS A 68 13.66 8.91 1.02
C LYS A 68 13.00 7.80 0.20
N LEU A 69 13.11 6.55 0.66
CA LEU A 69 12.51 5.43 -0.06
C LEU A 69 10.98 5.43 0.10
N SER A 70 10.45 5.84 1.26
CA SER A 70 9.01 6.01 1.48
C SER A 70 8.43 7.08 0.56
N ASP A 71 9.09 8.22 0.42
CA ASP A 71 8.69 9.28 -0.53
C ASP A 71 8.68 8.77 -1.97
N PHE A 72 9.72 8.03 -2.36
CA PHE A 72 9.80 7.42 -3.68
C PHE A 72 8.67 6.42 -3.92
N VAL A 73 8.43 5.50 -2.99
CA VAL A 73 7.35 4.52 -3.06
C VAL A 73 5.99 5.22 -3.12
N TYR A 74 5.77 6.21 -2.26
CA TYR A 74 4.53 6.98 -2.25
C TYR A 74 4.29 7.69 -3.58
N GLU A 75 5.23 8.52 -4.03
CA GLU A 75 5.07 9.37 -5.20
C GLU A 75 4.97 8.59 -6.52
N LYS A 76 5.77 7.53 -6.67
CA LYS A 76 5.90 6.81 -7.93
C LYS A 76 4.99 5.59 -8.02
N ILE A 77 4.68 4.94 -6.88
CA ILE A 77 3.95 3.68 -6.87
C ILE A 77 2.57 3.86 -6.20
N ASN A 78 2.50 4.17 -4.89
CA ASN A 78 1.21 4.25 -4.21
C ASN A 78 0.29 5.30 -4.85
N ASN A 79 0.80 6.50 -5.08
CA ASN A 79 0.08 7.58 -5.76
C ASN A 79 0.16 7.45 -7.29
N GLY A 80 1.21 6.81 -7.80
CA GLY A 80 1.45 6.61 -9.22
C GLY A 80 0.31 5.87 -9.93
N VAL A 81 -0.21 4.80 -9.32
CA VAL A 81 -1.34 4.04 -9.86
C VAL A 81 -2.61 4.91 -9.97
N TYR A 82 -2.83 5.83 -9.02
CA TYR A 82 -3.97 6.75 -9.04
C TYR A 82 -3.77 7.88 -10.07
N LYS A 83 -2.54 8.40 -10.21
CA LYS A 83 -2.20 9.36 -11.26
C LYS A 83 -2.49 8.79 -12.65
N ALA A 84 -2.18 7.52 -12.88
CA ALA A 84 -2.51 6.83 -14.12
C ALA A 84 -4.03 6.57 -14.24
N GLY A 85 -4.66 6.05 -13.18
CA GLY A 85 -6.04 5.56 -13.22
C GLY A 85 -7.10 6.64 -13.35
N PHE A 86 -6.90 7.80 -12.72
CA PHE A 86 -7.91 8.88 -12.70
C PHE A 86 -7.72 9.95 -13.77
N THR A 87 -6.62 9.95 -14.52
CA THR A 87 -6.45 10.93 -15.57
C THR A 87 -7.37 10.67 -16.76
N THR A 88 -7.86 11.76 -17.37
CA THR A 88 -8.62 11.72 -18.62
C THR A 88 -7.78 12.16 -19.82
N ARG A 89 -6.46 12.41 -19.62
CA ARG A 89 -5.55 12.91 -20.65
C ARG A 89 -4.53 11.84 -21.01
N GLN A 90 -4.52 11.40 -22.27
CA GLN A 90 -3.64 10.34 -22.77
C GLN A 90 -2.15 10.55 -22.42
N ARG A 91 -1.61 11.75 -22.71
CA ARG A 91 -0.19 12.05 -22.41
C ARG A 91 0.15 12.04 -20.92
N VAL A 92 -0.82 12.36 -20.04
CA VAL A 92 -0.62 12.32 -18.59
C VAL A 92 -0.61 10.86 -18.13
N TYR A 93 -1.52 10.04 -18.65
CA TYR A 93 -1.57 8.61 -18.42
C TYR A 93 -0.24 7.93 -18.82
N GLU A 94 0.20 8.15 -20.06
CA GLU A 94 1.44 7.54 -20.57
C GLU A 94 2.65 7.88 -19.70
N ARG A 95 2.78 9.15 -19.31
CA ARG A 95 3.87 9.59 -18.42
C ARG A 95 3.77 8.95 -17.03
N ALA A 96 2.57 8.94 -16.42
CA ALA A 96 2.36 8.37 -15.10
C ALA A 96 2.61 6.85 -15.11
N CYS A 97 2.08 6.17 -16.13
CA CYS A 97 2.28 4.73 -16.32
C CYS A 97 3.77 4.39 -16.50
N LYS A 98 4.48 5.13 -17.37
CA LYS A 98 5.92 4.92 -17.53
C LYS A 98 6.69 5.11 -16.22
N GLN A 99 6.45 6.21 -15.51
CA GLN A 99 7.12 6.48 -14.23
C GLN A 99 6.84 5.41 -13.16
N LEU A 100 5.62 4.87 -13.13
CA LEU A 100 5.24 3.77 -12.25
C LEU A 100 6.06 2.51 -12.56
N PHE A 101 6.14 2.12 -13.84
CA PHE A 101 6.86 0.91 -14.21
C PHE A 101 8.39 1.06 -14.12
N ASP A 102 8.94 2.23 -14.41
CA ASP A 102 10.35 2.55 -14.14
C ASP A 102 10.66 2.36 -12.63
N ALA A 103 9.75 2.78 -11.74
CA ALA A 103 9.91 2.60 -10.30
C ALA A 103 9.75 1.13 -9.85
N LEU A 104 8.82 0.38 -10.43
CA LEU A 104 8.70 -1.05 -10.17
C LEU A 104 9.95 -1.82 -10.62
N ASP A 105 10.53 -1.46 -11.77
CA ASP A 105 11.79 -2.05 -12.26
C ASP A 105 12.96 -1.76 -11.33
N GLU A 106 13.05 -0.55 -10.76
CA GLU A 106 14.05 -0.19 -9.75
C GLU A 106 13.91 -1.04 -8.49
N LEU A 107 12.67 -1.23 -7.99
CA LEU A 107 12.42 -2.08 -6.82
C LEU A 107 12.64 -3.57 -7.12
N GLU A 108 12.31 -4.05 -8.31
CA GLU A 108 12.64 -5.41 -8.76
C GLU A 108 14.15 -5.66 -8.67
N ALA A 109 14.97 -4.73 -9.20
CA ALA A 109 16.42 -4.82 -9.16
C ALA A 109 16.97 -4.72 -7.71
N ARG A 110 16.37 -3.91 -6.84
CA ARG A 110 16.71 -3.81 -5.43
C ARG A 110 16.43 -5.12 -4.70
N LEU A 111 15.25 -5.66 -4.88
CA LEU A 111 14.79 -6.90 -4.26
C LEU A 111 15.50 -8.16 -4.80
N ALA A 112 16.18 -8.08 -5.93
CA ALA A 112 17.05 -9.16 -6.38
C ALA A 112 18.26 -9.37 -5.46
N LYS A 113 18.65 -8.36 -4.67
CA LYS A 113 19.84 -8.35 -3.81
C LYS A 113 19.53 -8.47 -2.32
N SER A 114 18.30 -8.23 -1.89
CA SER A 114 17.90 -8.25 -0.48
C SER A 114 16.47 -8.77 -0.31
N ARG A 115 16.20 -9.41 0.83
CA ARG A 115 14.90 -10.03 1.11
C ARG A 115 13.78 -8.99 1.19
N TYR A 116 14.04 -7.88 1.89
CA TYR A 116 13.13 -6.73 2.05
C TYR A 116 13.80 -5.45 1.56
N LEU A 117 13.12 -4.33 1.60
CA LEU A 117 13.65 -3.05 1.13
C LEU A 117 14.91 -2.59 1.88
N PHE A 118 15.09 -3.03 3.13
CA PHE A 118 16.26 -2.74 3.97
C PHE A 118 16.92 -4.03 4.50
N GLY A 119 17.37 -4.88 3.57
CA GLY A 119 18.06 -6.13 3.89
C GLY A 119 17.10 -7.20 4.43
N ASN A 120 17.35 -7.66 5.66
CA ASN A 120 16.56 -8.70 6.33
C ASN A 120 15.55 -8.15 7.33
N ARG A 121 15.42 -6.82 7.42
CA ARG A 121 14.49 -6.15 8.32
C ARG A 121 13.27 -5.67 7.54
N ILE A 122 12.08 -6.00 8.05
CA ILE A 122 10.83 -5.41 7.58
C ILE A 122 10.66 -4.08 8.30
N VAL A 123 10.40 -3.02 7.52
CA VAL A 123 10.12 -1.67 8.03
C VAL A 123 8.77 -1.17 7.53
N GLU A 124 8.31 -0.02 7.96
CA GLU A 124 7.00 0.53 7.56
C GLU A 124 6.88 0.67 6.04
N THR A 125 7.96 1.06 5.34
CA THR A 125 7.98 1.21 3.89
C THR A 125 7.64 -0.09 3.14
N ASP A 126 8.01 -1.27 3.70
CA ASP A 126 7.62 -2.56 3.12
C ASP A 126 6.09 -2.73 3.16
N TRP A 127 5.45 -2.39 4.27
CA TRP A 127 3.99 -2.48 4.40
C TRP A 127 3.26 -1.45 3.54
N ARG A 128 3.82 -0.27 3.38
CA ARG A 128 3.33 0.77 2.47
C ARG A 128 3.33 0.30 1.01
N LEU A 129 4.42 -0.31 0.59
CA LEU A 129 4.54 -0.91 -0.74
C LEU A 129 3.59 -2.10 -0.90
N PHE A 130 3.52 -3.00 0.10
CA PHE A 130 2.63 -4.15 0.13
C PHE A 130 1.18 -3.78 -0.17
N CYS A 131 0.68 -2.70 0.44
CA CYS A 131 -0.70 -2.25 0.23
C CYS A 131 -1.03 -1.99 -1.25
N THR A 132 -0.08 -1.51 -2.03
CA THR A 132 -0.26 -1.31 -3.48
C THR A 132 -0.06 -2.60 -4.26
N LEU A 133 0.98 -3.36 -3.96
CA LEU A 133 1.29 -4.60 -4.71
C LEU A 133 0.17 -5.64 -4.59
N VAL A 134 -0.41 -5.84 -3.40
CA VAL A 134 -1.50 -6.80 -3.18
C VAL A 134 -2.78 -6.48 -3.94
N ARG A 135 -2.94 -5.21 -4.36
CA ARG A 135 -4.06 -4.72 -5.16
C ARG A 135 -3.74 -4.64 -6.65
N PHE A 136 -2.47 -4.76 -7.02
CA PHE A 136 -2.00 -4.36 -8.35
C PHE A 136 -2.68 -5.18 -9.45
N ASP A 137 -2.52 -6.48 -9.44
CA ASP A 137 -3.01 -7.35 -10.52
C ASP A 137 -4.53 -7.44 -10.56
N ILE A 138 -5.20 -7.38 -9.39
CA ILE A 138 -6.66 -7.52 -9.28
C ILE A 138 -7.41 -6.21 -9.54
N VAL A 139 -6.72 -5.05 -9.41
CA VAL A 139 -7.33 -3.73 -9.57
C VAL A 139 -6.53 -2.86 -10.54
N TYR A 140 -5.33 -2.46 -10.19
CA TYR A 140 -4.63 -1.39 -10.91
C TYR A 140 -4.25 -1.78 -12.33
N TYR A 141 -3.91 -3.03 -12.56
CA TYR A 141 -3.62 -3.57 -13.89
C TYR A 141 -4.81 -3.41 -14.84
N ILE A 142 -6.00 -3.79 -14.42
CA ILE A 142 -7.22 -3.75 -15.25
C ILE A 142 -7.92 -2.39 -15.13
N HIS A 143 -8.34 -2.04 -13.92
CA HIS A 143 -9.22 -0.91 -13.62
C HIS A 143 -8.55 0.43 -13.91
N PHE A 144 -7.28 0.58 -13.52
CA PHE A 144 -6.50 1.79 -13.77
C PHE A 144 -5.61 1.72 -15.02
N LYS A 145 -5.67 0.60 -15.75
CA LYS A 145 -4.89 0.38 -16.99
C LYS A 145 -3.38 0.46 -16.78
N CYS A 146 -2.88 0.16 -15.56
CA CYS A 146 -1.45 0.01 -15.29
C CYS A 146 -0.95 -1.34 -15.84
N SER A 147 -0.99 -1.49 -17.18
CA SER A 147 -1.05 -2.81 -17.83
C SER A 147 0.18 -3.15 -18.68
N LEU A 148 1.35 -2.56 -18.41
CA LEU A 148 2.59 -2.97 -19.08
C LEU A 148 3.03 -4.36 -18.62
N ARG A 149 2.98 -4.63 -17.31
CA ARG A 149 3.26 -5.93 -16.69
C ARG A 149 2.41 -6.10 -15.43
N ARG A 150 2.14 -7.34 -15.04
CA ARG A 150 1.52 -7.67 -13.75
C ARG A 150 2.62 -7.85 -12.70
N ILE A 151 2.28 -7.82 -11.43
CA ILE A 151 3.25 -8.13 -10.36
C ILE A 151 3.71 -9.59 -10.48
N ILE A 152 2.84 -10.51 -10.86
CA ILE A 152 3.19 -11.91 -11.09
C ILE A 152 4.26 -12.09 -12.20
N ASP A 153 4.43 -11.13 -13.09
CA ASP A 153 5.43 -11.18 -14.17
C ASP A 153 6.83 -10.70 -13.69
N TYR A 154 6.95 -10.23 -12.44
CA TYR A 154 8.18 -9.83 -11.77
C TYR A 154 8.62 -10.90 -10.78
N HIS A 155 9.82 -11.44 -10.95
CA HIS A 155 10.28 -12.53 -10.09
C HIS A 155 10.45 -12.11 -8.62
N ASN A 156 11.15 -10.99 -8.38
CA ASN A 156 11.48 -10.56 -7.03
C ASN A 156 10.32 -9.84 -6.34
N LEU A 157 9.58 -8.97 -7.05
CA LEU A 157 8.39 -8.31 -6.50
C LEU A 157 7.28 -9.30 -6.17
N GLN A 158 7.05 -10.32 -7.01
CA GLN A 158 6.08 -11.38 -6.73
C GLN A 158 6.48 -12.20 -5.50
N GLY A 159 7.72 -12.66 -5.43
CA GLY A 159 8.22 -13.39 -4.27
C GLY A 159 8.17 -12.57 -2.99
N TYR A 160 8.54 -11.29 -3.06
CA TYR A 160 8.47 -10.33 -1.96
C TYR A 160 7.02 -10.12 -1.48
N LEU A 161 6.08 -9.94 -2.41
CA LEU A 161 4.67 -9.83 -2.08
C LEU A 161 4.14 -11.09 -1.37
N ALA A 162 4.52 -12.27 -1.85
CA ALA A 162 4.16 -13.55 -1.24
C ALA A 162 4.78 -13.72 0.15
N ASP A 163 6.06 -13.37 0.32
CA ASP A 163 6.76 -13.43 1.61
C ASP A 163 6.07 -12.53 2.66
N LEU A 164 5.75 -11.28 2.32
CA LEU A 164 5.03 -10.38 3.21
C LEU A 164 3.59 -10.86 3.50
N TYR A 165 2.89 -11.39 2.50
CA TYR A 165 1.52 -11.91 2.67
C TYR A 165 1.47 -13.11 3.62
N GLN A 166 2.52 -13.94 3.64
CA GLN A 166 2.63 -15.14 4.47
C GLN A 166 3.12 -14.84 5.89
N HIS A 167 3.45 -13.59 6.22
CA HIS A 167 3.73 -13.19 7.60
C HIS A 167 2.50 -13.43 8.49
N ASP A 168 2.76 -13.90 9.72
CA ASP A 168 1.70 -14.20 10.69
C ASP A 168 0.73 -13.03 10.86
N GLY A 169 -0.56 -13.30 10.64
CA GLY A 169 -1.65 -12.34 10.79
C GLY A 169 -1.87 -11.41 9.59
N ILE A 170 -1.00 -11.42 8.57
CA ILE A 170 -1.15 -10.50 7.43
C ILE A 170 -2.23 -10.97 6.46
N ALA A 171 -2.24 -12.27 6.12
CA ALA A 171 -3.23 -12.82 5.19
C ALA A 171 -4.68 -12.56 5.63
N GLU A 172 -4.95 -12.61 6.94
CA GLU A 172 -6.25 -12.36 7.54
C GLU A 172 -6.71 -10.90 7.41
N THR A 173 -5.78 -9.96 7.19
CA THR A 173 -6.09 -8.55 6.97
C THR A 173 -6.47 -8.24 5.53
N VAL A 174 -6.25 -9.17 4.60
CA VAL A 174 -6.47 -8.99 3.16
C VAL A 174 -7.77 -9.64 2.71
N ASN A 175 -8.76 -8.83 2.37
CA ASN A 175 -10.02 -9.30 1.82
C ASN A 175 -10.12 -8.91 0.34
N PHE A 176 -9.82 -9.84 -0.56
CA PHE A 176 -9.84 -9.61 -2.00
C PHE A 176 -11.22 -9.26 -2.56
N ASP A 177 -12.30 -9.79 -1.99
CA ASP A 177 -13.66 -9.44 -2.40
C ASP A 177 -13.97 -7.97 -2.07
N HIS A 178 -13.64 -7.53 -0.84
CA HIS A 178 -13.82 -6.13 -0.46
C HIS A 178 -12.97 -5.20 -1.32
N ILE A 179 -11.71 -5.55 -1.61
CA ILE A 179 -10.83 -4.76 -2.47
C ILE A 179 -11.48 -4.60 -3.85
N LYS A 180 -11.85 -5.70 -4.52
CA LYS A 180 -12.46 -5.63 -5.85
C LYS A 180 -13.76 -4.86 -5.84
N ARG A 181 -14.68 -5.16 -4.93
CA ARG A 181 -15.98 -4.46 -4.83
C ARG A 181 -15.79 -2.97 -4.61
N HIS A 182 -14.89 -2.56 -3.71
CA HIS A 182 -14.64 -1.14 -3.49
C HIS A 182 -14.29 -0.43 -4.81
N TYR A 183 -13.26 -0.87 -5.51
CA TYR A 183 -12.81 -0.18 -6.71
C TYR A 183 -13.82 -0.25 -7.86
N TYR A 184 -14.33 -1.44 -8.17
CA TYR A 184 -15.17 -1.63 -9.35
C TYR A 184 -16.62 -1.13 -9.17
N LEU A 185 -17.15 -1.07 -7.95
CA LEU A 185 -18.49 -0.56 -7.70
C LEU A 185 -18.55 0.96 -7.46
N THR A 186 -17.45 1.57 -6.95
CA THR A 186 -17.49 2.97 -6.50
C THR A 186 -16.90 3.96 -7.51
N HIS A 187 -16.07 3.50 -8.43
CA HIS A 187 -15.45 4.36 -9.44
C HIS A 187 -16.26 4.37 -10.74
N GLU A 188 -17.47 4.88 -10.69
CA GLU A 188 -18.43 4.87 -11.83
C GLU A 188 -17.90 5.53 -13.11
N LYS A 189 -17.05 6.57 -12.99
CA LYS A 189 -16.43 7.23 -14.14
C LYS A 189 -15.43 6.32 -14.88
N ILE A 190 -14.84 5.34 -14.19
CA ILE A 190 -13.89 4.39 -14.77
C ILE A 190 -14.60 3.10 -15.18
N ASN A 191 -15.55 2.65 -14.38
CA ASN A 191 -16.31 1.40 -14.57
C ASN A 191 -17.83 1.68 -14.47
N PRO A 192 -18.44 2.30 -15.47
CA PRO A 192 -19.86 2.67 -15.43
C PRO A 192 -20.80 1.48 -15.36
N SER A 193 -20.38 0.30 -15.85
CA SER A 193 -21.16 -0.94 -15.75
C SER A 193 -21.21 -1.49 -14.33
N ARG A 194 -20.29 -1.09 -13.44
CA ARG A 194 -20.15 -1.57 -12.07
C ARG A 194 -19.93 -3.10 -11.97
N ILE A 195 -19.53 -3.75 -13.08
CA ILE A 195 -19.20 -5.17 -13.09
C ILE A 195 -17.90 -5.39 -12.30
N VAL A 196 -17.93 -6.34 -11.35
CA VAL A 196 -16.77 -6.76 -10.58
C VAL A 196 -16.16 -8.00 -11.26
N PRO A 197 -14.90 -7.98 -11.70
CA PRO A 197 -14.29 -9.10 -12.40
C PRO A 197 -14.10 -10.30 -11.45
N ILE A 198 -14.26 -11.50 -11.98
CA ILE A 198 -14.02 -12.75 -11.24
C ILE A 198 -12.52 -12.90 -10.94
N GLY A 199 -11.67 -12.70 -11.91
CA GLY A 199 -10.21 -12.82 -11.83
C GLY A 199 -9.50 -11.46 -11.72
N PRO A 200 -8.15 -11.48 -11.72
CA PRO A 200 -7.35 -12.68 -11.49
C PRO A 200 -7.47 -13.23 -10.07
N ILE A 201 -7.18 -14.54 -9.90
CA ILE A 201 -7.04 -15.17 -8.59
C ILE A 201 -5.55 -15.21 -8.28
N LEU A 202 -5.14 -14.59 -7.18
CA LEU A 202 -3.73 -14.54 -6.76
C LEU A 202 -3.41 -15.74 -5.87
N ASP A 203 -2.34 -16.46 -6.20
CA ASP A 203 -1.74 -17.44 -5.31
C ASP A 203 -0.57 -16.77 -4.58
N LEU A 204 -0.83 -16.25 -3.38
CA LEU A 204 0.17 -15.66 -2.48
C LEU A 204 0.57 -16.61 -1.34
N LYS A 205 0.03 -17.84 -1.33
CA LYS A 205 0.35 -18.88 -0.34
C LYS A 205 1.33 -19.91 -0.89
N GLY A 206 1.60 -19.86 -2.20
CA GLY A 206 2.56 -20.72 -2.86
C GLY A 206 4.01 -20.51 -2.38
N GLU A 207 4.88 -21.40 -2.76
CA GLU A 207 6.31 -21.30 -2.44
C GLU A 207 6.95 -20.05 -3.09
N HIS A 208 7.89 -19.46 -2.38
CA HIS A 208 8.73 -18.37 -2.88
C HIS A 208 10.17 -18.56 -2.43
N ASP A 209 11.13 -17.96 -3.13
CA ASP A 209 12.56 -18.17 -2.93
C ASP A 209 13.24 -17.12 -2.02
N ARG A 210 12.44 -16.25 -1.36
CA ARG A 210 12.99 -15.09 -0.61
C ARG A 210 13.89 -15.49 0.56
N ALA A 211 13.69 -16.67 1.14
CA ALA A 211 14.53 -17.19 2.22
C ALA A 211 16.02 -17.28 1.85
N ARG A 212 16.35 -17.49 0.54
CA ARG A 212 17.74 -17.52 0.03
C ARG A 212 18.51 -16.21 0.26
N LEU A 213 17.78 -15.08 0.39
CA LEU A 213 18.34 -13.75 0.57
C LEU A 213 18.43 -13.35 2.06
N GLY A 214 17.94 -14.21 2.97
CA GLY A 214 17.93 -13.96 4.42
C GLY A 214 19.05 -14.66 5.19
N ALA A 215 19.87 -15.47 4.51
CA ALA A 215 20.99 -16.20 5.10
C ALA A 215 22.30 -15.38 4.98
N GLY A 216 22.39 -14.26 5.72
CA GLY A 216 23.57 -13.44 5.81
C GLY A 216 23.66 -12.79 7.17
#